data_03e4e26f9e072a1341e1ea920f735fb1
#
_entry.id   03e4e26f9e072a1341e1ea920f735fb1
#
_cell.length_a   1.000
_cell.length_b   1.000
_cell.length_c   1.000
_cell.angle_alpha   90.00
_cell.angle_beta   90.00
_cell.angle_gamma   90.00
#
_symmetry.space_group_name_H-M   'P 1'
#
loop_
_entity.id
_entity.type
_entity.pdbx_description
1 polymer ?
#
loop_
_entity_poly.entity_id
_entity_poly.type
_entity_poly.pdbx_seq_one_letter_code
_entity_poly.pdbx_strand_id
1 'polypeptide(L)'
;IAEQLEHSIDGGGLKFDLFSKDYKHKWSVFTSAQNTDRDSYYGTNQDPNAYGKTTDLTVMAGTQYAYSFDKFLFMPSDLTAGLEYSFDHLKDEMIGYNRFTNQKVHIESAFLQNEWKNKRWSFLIGGRLDKHNMMDHVIFSPRANVRFNPTEDINIRASYSSGFRAPQAFDEDMHISAVGGEVAMIQRAKDLSEEKSQSLSASVDFYHRFKNGIQLNFLVEGFYTSLSDVFVLEDIGKDEQGNLIKERRNGSGAKVMGLTLEGKSVLTSWLSLQAGATFQRSRYKEAEKWSDDENVPAETKMFRTPDIYGYFTATLTPFKRFTASLSGTYTGSMLVQHLAGYIPLDKA
;
A
#
# COMPACT_ATOMS: atom_id res chain seq x y z
N ILE A 1 -20.32 -19.90 5.08
CA ILE A 1 -20.16 -18.48 5.47
C ILE A 1 -20.74 -17.66 4.34
N ALA A 2 -21.60 -16.72 4.66
CA ALA A 2 -22.06 -15.70 3.74
C ALA A 2 -21.50 -14.35 4.22
N GLU A 3 -20.89 -13.63 3.30
CA GLU A 3 -20.51 -12.25 3.50
C GLU A 3 -21.31 -11.41 2.51
N GLN A 4 -21.97 -10.39 3.02
CA GLN A 4 -22.70 -9.42 2.21
C GLN A 4 -22.35 -8.02 2.71
N LEU A 5 -21.98 -7.16 1.78
CA LEU A 5 -21.69 -5.75 2.04
C LEU A 5 -22.51 -4.90 1.09
N GLU A 6 -23.19 -3.92 1.64
CA GLU A 6 -23.87 -2.87 0.87
C GLU A 6 -23.29 -1.53 1.28
N HIS A 7 -22.78 -0.77 0.32
CA HIS A 7 -22.13 0.52 0.55
C HIS A 7 -22.91 1.64 -0.12
N SER A 8 -23.12 2.73 0.62
CA SER A 8 -23.47 4.04 0.07
C SER A 8 -22.31 4.99 0.30
N ILE A 9 -21.75 5.53 -0.77
CA ILE A 9 -20.56 6.37 -0.71
C ILE A 9 -20.88 7.71 -1.36
N ASP A 10 -20.80 8.78 -0.56
CA ASP A 10 -20.98 10.15 -1.01
C ASP A 10 -19.68 10.93 -0.78
N GLY A 11 -19.20 11.62 -1.80
CA GLY A 11 -17.95 12.34 -1.67
C GLY A 11 -17.77 13.45 -2.69
N GLY A 12 -16.88 14.37 -2.36
CA GLY A 12 -16.52 15.46 -3.23
C GLY A 12 -15.25 16.16 -2.79
N GLY A 13 -14.69 16.96 -3.70
CA GLY A 13 -13.48 17.71 -3.40
C GLY A 13 -13.34 18.96 -4.26
N LEU A 14 -12.55 19.89 -3.76
CA LEU A 14 -12.22 21.13 -4.43
C LEU A 14 -10.69 21.28 -4.44
N LYS A 15 -10.17 21.77 -5.55
CA LYS A 15 -8.77 22.13 -5.68
C LYS A 15 -8.67 23.47 -6.38
N PHE A 16 -7.84 24.34 -5.83
CA PHE A 16 -7.53 25.66 -6.39
C PHE A 16 -6.02 25.79 -6.57
N ASP A 17 -5.59 26.11 -7.78
CA ASP A 17 -4.17 26.36 -8.12
C ASP A 17 -4.01 27.82 -8.56
N LEU A 18 -3.10 28.55 -7.93
CA LEU A 18 -2.71 29.91 -8.27
C LEU A 18 -1.27 29.91 -8.76
N PHE A 19 -1.06 30.55 -9.92
CA PHE A 19 0.26 30.70 -10.52
C PHE A 19 0.64 32.17 -10.63
N SER A 20 1.92 32.48 -10.41
CA SER A 20 2.48 33.77 -10.78
C SER A 20 2.56 33.94 -12.28
N LYS A 21 2.69 35.20 -12.77
CA LYS A 21 2.81 35.49 -14.21
C LYS A 21 4.04 34.86 -14.86
N ASP A 22 5.11 34.67 -14.10
CA ASP A 22 6.36 34.05 -14.55
C ASP A 22 6.38 32.52 -14.33
N TYR A 23 5.28 31.94 -13.82
CA TYR A 23 5.13 30.51 -13.49
C TYR A 23 6.17 29.96 -12.50
N LYS A 24 6.92 30.84 -11.82
CA LYS A 24 7.89 30.40 -10.79
C LYS A 24 7.24 30.05 -9.46
N HIS A 25 6.11 30.64 -9.15
CA HIS A 25 5.35 30.40 -7.93
C HIS A 25 4.07 29.65 -8.26
N LYS A 26 3.82 28.57 -7.55
CA LYS A 26 2.55 27.87 -7.58
C LYS A 26 2.06 27.68 -6.15
N TRP A 27 0.85 28.13 -5.88
CA TRP A 27 0.16 27.86 -4.63
C TRP A 27 -1.09 27.03 -4.89
N SER A 28 -1.22 25.91 -4.19
CA SER A 28 -2.36 24.99 -4.30
C SER A 28 -3.05 24.90 -2.95
N VAL A 29 -4.38 24.95 -2.95
CA VAL A 29 -5.23 24.63 -1.81
C VAL A 29 -6.20 23.57 -2.24
N PHE A 30 -6.41 22.56 -1.41
CA PHE A 30 -7.33 21.47 -1.71
C PHE A 30 -8.08 21.03 -0.46
N THR A 31 -9.28 20.52 -0.67
CA THR A 31 -10.07 19.83 0.35
C THR A 31 -10.91 18.76 -0.29
N SER A 32 -11.14 17.69 0.44
CA SER A 32 -12.05 16.62 0.05
C SER A 32 -12.75 16.06 1.28
N ALA A 33 -13.95 15.56 1.09
CA ALA A 33 -14.69 14.82 2.10
C ALA A 33 -15.40 13.64 1.46
N GLN A 34 -15.45 12.53 2.18
CA GLN A 34 -16.18 11.33 1.80
C GLN A 34 -16.91 10.78 3.02
N ASN A 35 -18.17 10.44 2.86
CA ASN A 35 -18.93 9.67 3.82
C ASN A 35 -19.26 8.30 3.23
N THR A 36 -19.03 7.24 3.99
CA THR A 36 -19.37 5.87 3.64
C THR A 36 -20.31 5.31 4.68
N ASP A 37 -21.49 4.91 4.26
CA ASP A 37 -22.42 4.11 5.06
C ASP A 37 -22.38 2.67 4.53
N ARG A 38 -22.17 1.71 5.42
CA ARG A 38 -22.09 0.30 5.08
C ARG A 38 -23.00 -0.52 5.97
N ASP A 39 -23.91 -1.26 5.36
CA ASP A 39 -24.60 -2.37 5.99
C ASP A 39 -23.85 -3.67 5.68
N SER A 40 -23.57 -4.48 6.70
CA SER A 40 -22.77 -5.69 6.59
C SER A 40 -23.49 -6.89 7.21
N TYR A 41 -23.22 -8.05 6.63
CA TYR A 41 -23.58 -9.35 7.19
C TYR A 41 -22.37 -10.27 7.11
N TYR A 42 -21.93 -10.79 8.27
CA TYR A 42 -20.83 -11.74 8.35
C TYR A 42 -21.28 -12.96 9.15
N GLY A 43 -21.94 -13.92 8.51
CA GLY A 43 -22.51 -15.01 9.26
C GLY A 43 -22.63 -16.33 8.51
N THR A 44 -23.11 -17.34 9.24
CA THR A 44 -23.48 -18.67 8.73
C THR A 44 -24.93 -18.95 9.11
N ASN A 45 -25.62 -19.77 8.31
CA ASN A 45 -26.97 -20.27 8.62
C ASN A 45 -28.00 -19.17 8.96
N GLN A 46 -27.89 -18.00 8.35
CA GLN A 46 -28.80 -16.84 8.58
C GLN A 46 -28.80 -16.37 10.06
N ASP A 47 -27.62 -16.35 10.68
CA ASP A 47 -27.47 -15.88 12.05
C ASP A 47 -27.94 -14.42 12.19
N PRO A 48 -28.99 -14.14 12.99
CA PRO A 48 -29.51 -12.78 13.18
C PRO A 48 -28.50 -11.85 13.89
N ASN A 49 -27.49 -12.39 14.56
CA ASN A 49 -26.46 -11.61 15.26
C ASN A 49 -25.37 -11.08 14.32
N ALA A 50 -25.32 -11.59 13.10
CA ALA A 50 -24.22 -11.32 12.16
C ALA A 50 -24.38 -10.00 11.39
N TYR A 51 -25.42 -9.21 11.67
CA TYR A 51 -25.62 -7.90 11.03
C TYR A 51 -24.80 -6.81 11.70
N GLY A 52 -24.19 -5.96 10.89
CA GLY A 52 -23.42 -4.81 11.33
C GLY A 52 -23.72 -3.57 10.52
N LYS A 53 -23.44 -2.42 11.12
CA LYS A 53 -23.54 -1.12 10.47
C LYS A 53 -22.25 -0.33 10.70
N THR A 54 -21.66 0.19 9.61
CA THR A 54 -20.46 1.02 9.68
C THR A 54 -20.75 2.38 9.05
N THR A 55 -20.31 3.45 9.68
CA THR A 55 -20.24 4.78 9.08
C THR A 55 -18.82 5.28 9.17
N ASP A 56 -18.30 5.85 8.09
CA ASP A 56 -16.95 6.38 8.02
C ASP A 56 -16.94 7.72 7.31
N LEU A 57 -16.56 8.77 8.04
CA LEU A 57 -16.40 10.12 7.51
C LEU A 57 -14.92 10.47 7.43
N THR A 58 -14.40 10.59 6.22
CA THR A 58 -13.03 11.05 5.96
C THR A 58 -13.05 12.48 5.42
N VAL A 59 -12.24 13.38 5.99
CA VAL A 59 -12.04 14.74 5.52
C VAL A 59 -10.55 15.00 5.38
N MET A 60 -10.14 15.58 4.26
CA MET A 60 -8.77 16.03 4.04
C MET A 60 -8.76 17.46 3.57
N ALA A 61 -7.85 18.28 4.11
CA ALA A 61 -7.59 19.64 3.65
C ALA A 61 -6.08 19.89 3.65
N GLY A 62 -5.60 20.68 2.69
CA GLY A 62 -4.19 20.99 2.63
C GLY A 62 -3.87 22.19 1.77
N THR A 63 -2.66 22.68 1.97
CA THR A 63 -2.07 23.73 1.17
C THR A 63 -0.64 23.38 0.82
N GLN A 64 -0.24 23.69 -0.39
CA GLN A 64 1.09 23.45 -0.90
C GLN A 64 1.58 24.66 -1.66
N TYR A 65 2.81 25.06 -1.40
CA TYR A 65 3.51 26.09 -2.15
C TYR A 65 4.74 25.50 -2.83
N ALA A 66 4.89 25.80 -4.12
CA ALA A 66 6.08 25.42 -4.88
C ALA A 66 6.73 26.65 -5.49
N TYR A 67 8.06 26.68 -5.47
CA TYR A 67 8.88 27.73 -6.06
C TYR A 67 9.97 27.15 -6.94
N SER A 68 10.04 27.61 -8.20
CA SER A 68 11.04 27.19 -9.17
C SER A 68 12.20 28.19 -9.22
N PHE A 69 13.38 27.75 -8.75
CA PHE A 69 14.61 28.51 -8.82
C PHE A 69 15.29 28.30 -10.17
N ASP A 70 15.75 29.36 -10.82
CA ASP A 70 16.64 29.25 -12.00
C ASP A 70 17.94 28.56 -11.61
N LYS A 71 18.41 28.79 -10.38
CA LYS A 71 19.53 28.10 -9.76
C LYS A 71 19.45 28.22 -8.24
N PHE A 72 19.51 27.07 -7.56
CA PHE A 72 19.67 27.00 -6.11
C PHE A 72 20.82 26.07 -5.78
N LEU A 73 21.84 26.58 -5.10
CA LEU A 73 23.14 25.95 -4.86
C LEU A 73 23.89 25.69 -6.18
N PHE A 74 23.68 24.56 -6.85
CA PHE A 74 24.48 24.10 -8.00
C PHE A 74 23.67 23.89 -9.28
N MET A 75 22.32 23.85 -9.22
CA MET A 75 21.47 23.46 -10.33
C MET A 75 20.10 24.18 -10.25
N PRO A 76 19.33 24.32 -11.34
CA PRO A 76 17.92 24.66 -11.25
C PRO A 76 17.18 23.72 -10.30
N SER A 77 16.22 24.24 -9.53
CA SER A 77 15.51 23.40 -8.58
C SER A 77 14.07 23.86 -8.33
N ASP A 78 13.25 22.91 -7.91
CA ASP A 78 11.89 23.15 -7.44
C ASP A 78 11.79 22.83 -5.94
N LEU A 79 11.55 23.85 -5.13
CA LEU A 79 11.25 23.73 -3.71
C LEU A 79 9.75 23.57 -3.53
N THR A 80 9.32 22.60 -2.74
CA THR A 80 7.91 22.40 -2.40
C THR A 80 7.76 22.26 -0.90
N ALA A 81 6.86 23.04 -0.31
CA ALA A 81 6.47 22.93 1.09
C ALA A 81 4.96 22.86 1.21
N GLY A 82 4.44 22.17 2.20
CA GLY A 82 3.01 22.07 2.41
C GLY A 82 2.62 21.66 3.82
N LEU A 83 1.35 21.94 4.12
CA LEU A 83 0.66 21.55 5.33
C LEU A 83 -0.58 20.76 4.93
N GLU A 84 -0.87 19.70 5.65
CA GLU A 84 -2.05 18.87 5.44
C GLU A 84 -2.69 18.52 6.78
N TYR A 85 -4.00 18.43 6.76
CA TYR A 85 -4.82 17.92 7.85
C TYR A 85 -5.72 16.82 7.33
N SER A 86 -5.73 15.68 8.01
CA SER A 86 -6.64 14.58 7.74
C SER A 86 -7.45 14.24 8.98
N PHE A 87 -8.73 14.06 8.80
CA PHE A 87 -9.69 13.62 9.81
C PHE A 87 -10.41 12.39 9.31
N ASP A 88 -10.55 11.40 10.19
CA ASP A 88 -11.28 10.17 9.94
C ASP A 88 -12.14 9.84 11.17
N HIS A 89 -13.42 9.54 10.96
CA HIS A 89 -14.33 9.16 12.02
C HIS A 89 -15.07 7.89 11.65
N LEU A 90 -14.54 6.79 12.13
CA LEU A 90 -15.07 5.46 11.96
C LEU A 90 -15.98 5.09 13.13
N LYS A 91 -17.22 4.72 12.83
CA LYS A 91 -18.14 4.03 13.76
C LYS A 91 -18.52 2.70 13.15
N ASP A 92 -18.39 1.63 13.92
CA ASP A 92 -18.81 0.31 13.51
C ASP A 92 -19.54 -0.39 14.67
N GLU A 93 -20.71 -0.92 14.37
CA GLU A 93 -21.61 -1.52 15.36
C GLU A 93 -22.07 -2.89 14.88
N MET A 94 -21.82 -3.92 15.69
CA MET A 94 -22.38 -5.26 15.55
C MET A 94 -23.04 -5.65 16.87
N ILE A 95 -24.30 -5.30 17.02
CA ILE A 95 -25.06 -5.43 18.28
C ILE A 95 -25.11 -6.89 18.72
N GLY A 96 -25.35 -7.82 17.80
CA GLY A 96 -25.43 -9.24 18.11
C GLY A 96 -24.17 -9.86 18.71
N TYR A 97 -23.01 -9.27 18.41
CA TYR A 97 -21.71 -9.68 18.99
C TYR A 97 -21.19 -8.69 20.03
N ASN A 98 -22.01 -7.73 20.49
CA ASN A 98 -21.62 -6.69 21.45
C ASN A 98 -20.33 -5.97 21.07
N ARG A 99 -20.10 -5.78 19.74
CA ARG A 99 -18.93 -5.07 19.21
C ARG A 99 -19.29 -3.66 18.82
N PHE A 100 -18.55 -2.71 19.39
CA PHE A 100 -18.71 -1.28 19.12
C PHE A 100 -17.32 -0.67 18.90
N THR A 101 -17.12 -0.07 17.74
CA THR A 101 -15.92 0.71 17.43
C THR A 101 -16.33 2.16 17.17
N ASN A 102 -15.73 3.10 17.89
CA ASN A 102 -15.90 4.53 17.64
C ASN A 102 -14.53 5.18 17.72
N GLN A 103 -13.94 5.42 16.57
CA GLN A 103 -12.56 5.90 16.45
C GLN A 103 -12.53 7.23 15.71
N LYS A 104 -11.83 8.21 16.28
CA LYS A 104 -11.53 9.48 15.63
C LYS A 104 -10.02 9.60 15.46
N VAL A 105 -9.60 9.77 14.22
CA VAL A 105 -8.21 9.97 13.85
C VAL A 105 -8.03 11.39 13.36
N HIS A 106 -6.99 12.05 13.85
CA HIS A 106 -6.54 13.36 13.41
C HIS A 106 -5.06 13.28 13.07
N ILE A 107 -4.70 13.71 11.88
CA ILE A 107 -3.31 13.74 11.43
C ILE A 107 -3.00 15.16 10.95
N GLU A 108 -2.05 15.81 11.60
CA GLU A 108 -1.49 17.09 11.21
C GLU A 108 -0.12 16.82 10.59
N SER A 109 0.11 17.35 9.40
CA SER A 109 1.32 17.04 8.64
C SER A 109 1.95 18.30 8.07
N ALA A 110 3.28 18.31 8.07
CA ALA A 110 4.08 19.31 7.39
C ALA A 110 5.15 18.63 6.55
N PHE A 111 5.40 19.09 5.35
CA PHE A 111 6.44 18.54 4.51
C PHE A 111 7.24 19.63 3.78
N LEU A 112 8.49 19.29 3.51
CA LEU A 112 9.41 20.11 2.72
C LEU A 112 10.24 19.19 1.85
N GLN A 113 10.40 19.55 0.57
CA GLN A 113 11.28 18.87 -0.36
C GLN A 113 11.89 19.85 -1.37
N ASN A 114 13.07 19.52 -1.85
CA ASN A 114 13.68 20.18 -2.99
C ASN A 114 14.15 19.18 -4.01
N GLU A 115 13.86 19.44 -5.29
CA GLU A 115 14.36 18.68 -6.44
C GLU A 115 15.28 19.56 -7.27
N TRP A 116 16.58 19.22 -7.34
CA TRP A 116 17.54 19.80 -8.29
C TRP A 116 17.51 18.96 -9.55
N LYS A 117 17.30 19.58 -10.69
CA LYS A 117 17.19 18.82 -11.95
C LYS A 117 17.77 19.53 -13.16
N ASN A 118 18.35 18.72 -14.06
CA ASN A 118 18.70 19.07 -15.42
C ASN A 118 18.38 17.89 -16.35
N LYS A 119 18.81 17.97 -17.61
CA LYS A 119 18.58 16.90 -18.59
C LYS A 119 19.18 15.55 -18.16
N ARG A 120 20.32 15.56 -17.47
CA ARG A 120 21.11 14.37 -17.14
C ARG A 120 20.87 13.87 -15.71
N TRP A 121 20.69 14.77 -14.76
CA TRP A 121 20.58 14.48 -13.35
C TRP A 121 19.30 15.04 -12.74
N SER A 122 18.74 14.32 -11.77
CA SER A 122 17.80 14.84 -10.80
C SER A 122 18.14 14.29 -9.42
N PHE A 123 18.12 15.18 -8.43
CA PHE A 123 18.30 14.86 -7.00
C PHE A 123 17.13 15.43 -6.23
N LEU A 124 16.38 14.59 -5.54
CA LEU A 124 15.32 15.00 -4.67
C LEU A 124 15.66 14.61 -3.24
N ILE A 125 15.52 15.54 -2.32
CA ILE A 125 15.58 15.31 -0.88
C ILE A 125 14.37 15.96 -0.26
N GLY A 126 13.71 15.26 0.65
CA GLY A 126 12.55 15.78 1.36
C GLY A 126 12.30 15.04 2.66
N GLY A 127 11.41 15.61 3.45
CA GLY A 127 10.95 15.01 4.69
C GLY A 127 9.53 15.48 5.02
N ARG A 128 8.82 14.63 5.75
CA ARG A 128 7.49 14.89 6.26
C ARG A 128 7.48 14.65 7.77
N LEU A 129 6.79 15.51 8.47
CA LEU A 129 6.48 15.38 9.89
C LEU A 129 4.98 15.14 10.02
N ASP A 130 4.60 14.10 10.74
CA ASP A 130 3.22 13.72 10.99
C ASP A 130 2.97 13.66 12.50
N LYS A 131 1.97 14.41 12.98
CA LYS A 131 1.43 14.28 14.33
C LYS A 131 0.08 13.59 14.25
N HIS A 132 0.03 12.38 14.76
CA HIS A 132 -1.18 11.55 14.81
C HIS A 132 -1.71 11.57 16.25
N ASN A 133 -3.03 11.75 16.45
CA ASN A 133 -3.61 11.85 17.80
C ASN A 133 -3.52 10.55 18.64
N MET A 134 -3.30 9.40 17.99
CA MET A 134 -3.15 8.11 18.68
C MET A 134 -1.68 7.79 18.99
N MET A 135 -0.75 8.73 18.78
CA MET A 135 0.66 8.58 19.08
C MET A 135 1.18 9.76 19.90
N ASP A 136 2.06 9.48 20.86
CA ASP A 136 2.58 10.49 21.77
C ASP A 136 3.67 11.38 21.15
N HIS A 137 4.26 10.93 20.04
CA HIS A 137 5.37 11.61 19.37
C HIS A 137 5.05 11.96 17.91
N VAL A 138 5.88 12.79 17.32
CA VAL A 138 5.84 13.17 15.90
C VAL A 138 6.68 12.17 15.11
N ILE A 139 6.14 11.68 14.00
CA ILE A 139 6.88 10.80 13.08
C ILE A 139 7.58 11.66 12.02
N PHE A 140 8.86 11.38 11.80
CA PHE A 140 9.62 11.96 10.70
C PHE A 140 9.84 10.90 9.61
N SER A 141 9.39 11.23 8.40
CA SER A 141 9.48 10.36 7.22
C SER A 141 10.37 11.01 6.16
N PRO A 142 11.68 10.71 6.13
CA PRO A 142 12.60 11.18 5.10
C PRO A 142 12.41 10.44 3.77
N ARG A 143 12.75 11.14 2.67
CA ARG A 143 12.86 10.55 1.34
C ARG A 143 13.99 11.16 0.54
N ALA A 144 14.61 10.37 -0.31
CA ALA A 144 15.62 10.82 -1.25
C ALA A 144 15.51 10.04 -2.56
N ASN A 145 15.62 10.73 -3.70
CA ASN A 145 15.64 10.10 -5.02
C ASN A 145 16.77 10.67 -5.85
N VAL A 146 17.39 9.80 -6.63
CA VAL A 146 18.43 10.18 -7.60
C VAL A 146 18.02 9.59 -8.95
N ARG A 147 18.10 10.40 -10.00
CA ARG A 147 17.99 9.96 -11.39
C ARG A 147 19.20 10.38 -12.17
N PHE A 148 19.71 9.47 -12.98
CA PHE A 148 20.81 9.70 -13.89
C PHE A 148 20.49 9.18 -15.28
N ASN A 149 20.55 10.04 -16.29
CA ASN A 149 20.39 9.71 -17.70
C ASN A 149 21.75 9.81 -18.39
N PRO A 150 22.55 8.72 -18.46
CA PRO A 150 23.83 8.73 -19.17
C PRO A 150 23.66 9.01 -20.66
N THR A 151 22.56 8.51 -21.23
CA THR A 151 22.12 8.72 -22.62
C THR A 151 20.63 9.02 -22.68
N GLU A 152 20.08 9.30 -23.85
CA GLU A 152 18.64 9.46 -24.06
C GLU A 152 17.89 8.13 -23.90
N ASP A 153 18.57 7.01 -24.11
CA ASP A 153 18.01 5.65 -24.06
C ASP A 153 18.08 5.02 -22.68
N ILE A 154 18.90 5.55 -21.77
CA ILE A 154 19.14 4.92 -20.45
C ILE A 154 18.75 5.86 -19.32
N ASN A 155 17.94 5.35 -18.41
CA ASN A 155 17.53 6.03 -17.19
C ASN A 155 17.85 5.15 -15.99
N ILE A 156 18.69 5.64 -15.09
CA ILE A 156 19.07 4.98 -13.85
C ILE A 156 18.43 5.74 -12.69
N ARG A 157 17.77 5.04 -11.78
CA ARG A 157 17.14 5.63 -10.60
C ARG A 157 17.54 4.88 -9.34
N ALA A 158 17.63 5.62 -8.25
CA ALA A 158 17.68 5.06 -6.91
C ALA A 158 16.77 5.89 -6.00
N SER A 159 16.06 5.23 -5.10
CA SER A 159 15.16 5.88 -4.16
C SER A 159 15.27 5.29 -2.77
N TYR A 160 15.13 6.15 -1.78
CA TYR A 160 14.94 5.80 -0.38
C TYR A 160 13.72 6.51 0.16
N SER A 161 12.91 5.81 0.94
CA SER A 161 11.78 6.40 1.66
C SER A 161 11.53 5.65 2.97
N SER A 162 11.01 6.35 3.95
CA SER A 162 10.42 5.76 5.13
C SER A 162 8.94 6.09 5.23
N GLY A 163 8.20 5.25 5.95
CA GLY A 163 6.77 5.42 6.20
C GLY A 163 6.38 4.72 7.51
N PHE A 164 5.12 4.90 7.90
CA PHE A 164 4.56 4.27 9.09
C PHE A 164 3.10 3.89 8.87
N ARG A 165 2.61 2.99 9.72
CA ARG A 165 1.19 2.66 9.87
C ARG A 165 0.81 2.89 11.32
N ALA A 166 -0.16 3.75 11.56
CA ALA A 166 -0.56 4.14 12.90
C ALA A 166 -1.33 3.03 13.62
N PRO A 167 -1.34 3.01 14.98
CA PRO A 167 -2.03 2.00 15.79
C PRO A 167 -3.54 2.26 15.87
N GLN A 168 -4.22 2.31 14.71
CA GLN A 168 -5.66 2.52 14.58
C GLN A 168 -6.39 1.25 14.16
N ALA A 169 -7.71 1.21 14.29
CA ALA A 169 -8.53 0.16 13.69
C ALA A 169 -8.56 0.34 12.17
N PHE A 170 -8.52 -0.76 11.44
CA PHE A 170 -8.59 -0.83 10.00
C PHE A 170 -9.81 -1.62 9.55
N ASP A 171 -10.17 -1.53 8.27
CA ASP A 171 -11.32 -2.25 7.72
C ASP A 171 -11.21 -3.77 7.96
N GLU A 172 -10.02 -4.33 7.89
CA GLU A 172 -9.76 -5.75 8.18
C GLU A 172 -10.11 -6.17 9.62
N ASP A 173 -10.11 -5.23 10.58
CA ASP A 173 -10.48 -5.49 11.97
C ASP A 173 -12.00 -5.61 12.16
N MET A 174 -12.78 -5.21 11.17
CA MET A 174 -14.23 -5.25 11.19
C MET A 174 -14.80 -6.55 10.62
N HIS A 175 -13.99 -7.36 9.96
CA HIS A 175 -14.36 -8.68 9.52
C HIS A 175 -14.33 -9.64 10.71
N ILE A 176 -15.47 -10.27 11.02
CA ILE A 176 -15.60 -11.14 12.19
C ILE A 176 -15.64 -12.63 11.88
N SER A 177 -15.67 -13.01 10.61
CA SER A 177 -15.66 -14.43 10.24
C SER A 177 -14.27 -14.93 9.99
N ALA A 178 -13.78 -15.85 10.82
CA ALA A 178 -12.58 -16.61 10.56
C ALA A 178 -12.84 -17.71 9.52
N VAL A 179 -11.76 -18.17 8.90
CA VAL A 179 -11.81 -19.38 8.06
C VAL A 179 -12.34 -20.53 8.91
N GLY A 180 -13.42 -21.20 8.44
CA GLY A 180 -14.06 -22.30 9.17
C GLY A 180 -15.36 -21.94 9.89
N GLY A 181 -15.75 -20.67 9.86
CA GLY A 181 -17.03 -20.21 10.40
C GLY A 181 -17.02 -19.90 11.89
N GLU A 182 -15.85 -19.91 12.53
CA GLU A 182 -15.73 -19.35 13.88
C GLU A 182 -15.80 -17.83 13.81
N VAL A 183 -16.52 -17.24 14.78
CA VAL A 183 -16.53 -15.79 14.97
C VAL A 183 -15.26 -15.39 15.68
N ALA A 184 -14.50 -14.50 15.07
CA ALA A 184 -13.29 -13.94 15.66
C ALA A 184 -13.38 -12.42 15.68
N MET A 185 -13.23 -11.83 16.85
CA MET A 185 -13.21 -10.39 17.04
C MET A 185 -11.78 -9.90 17.23
N ILE A 186 -11.42 -8.80 16.58
CA ILE A 186 -10.10 -8.22 16.68
C ILE A 186 -10.15 -6.99 17.59
N GLN A 187 -9.32 -6.98 18.61
CA GLN A 187 -9.07 -5.82 19.47
C GLN A 187 -7.62 -5.36 19.36
N ARG A 188 -7.33 -4.15 19.77
CA ARG A 188 -5.98 -3.60 19.81
C ARG A 188 -5.36 -3.74 21.17
N ALA A 189 -4.08 -4.11 21.24
CA ALA A 189 -3.29 -4.04 22.46
C ALA A 189 -3.22 -2.60 22.96
N LYS A 190 -3.19 -2.43 24.30
CA LYS A 190 -3.15 -1.10 24.92
C LYS A 190 -1.84 -0.35 24.65
N ASP A 191 -0.77 -1.09 24.42
CA ASP A 191 0.58 -0.63 24.14
C ASP A 191 0.95 -0.70 22.66
N LEU A 192 -0.04 -0.90 21.77
CA LEU A 192 0.18 -0.95 20.34
C LEU A 192 0.81 0.36 19.85
N SER A 193 2.00 0.27 19.29
CA SER A 193 2.73 1.38 18.66
C SER A 193 2.65 1.30 17.15
N GLU A 194 3.17 2.32 16.46
CA GLU A 194 3.18 2.34 15.00
C GLU A 194 4.11 1.28 14.40
N GLU A 195 3.70 0.70 13.28
CA GLU A 195 4.56 -0.07 12.38
C GLU A 195 5.38 0.89 11.51
N LYS A 196 6.67 0.63 11.34
CA LYS A 196 7.59 1.46 10.55
C LYS A 196 8.14 0.71 9.35
N SER A 197 8.32 1.42 8.25
CA SER A 197 8.95 0.90 7.04
C SER A 197 10.11 1.77 6.58
N GLN A 198 11.14 1.13 6.04
CA GLN A 198 12.24 1.73 5.31
C GLN A 198 12.42 0.98 4.00
N SER A 199 12.33 1.69 2.89
CA SER A 199 12.39 1.11 1.55
C SER A 199 13.53 1.72 0.76
N LEU A 200 14.29 0.86 0.08
CA LEU A 200 15.32 1.21 -0.88
C LEU A 200 14.98 0.53 -2.20
N SER A 201 15.02 1.26 -3.32
CA SER A 201 14.95 0.67 -4.65
C SER A 201 15.98 1.27 -5.58
N ALA A 202 16.40 0.48 -6.57
CA ALA A 202 17.25 0.93 -7.65
C ALA A 202 16.79 0.28 -8.97
N SER A 203 16.70 1.08 -10.03
CA SER A 203 16.27 0.59 -11.33
C SER A 203 17.12 1.13 -12.47
N VAL A 204 17.15 0.35 -13.54
CA VAL A 204 17.69 0.75 -14.85
C VAL A 204 16.59 0.53 -15.88
N ASP A 205 16.20 1.62 -16.55
CA ASP A 205 15.32 1.61 -17.71
C ASP A 205 16.14 1.80 -18.97
N PHE A 206 15.92 0.94 -19.94
CA PHE A 206 16.48 1.06 -21.28
C PHE A 206 15.34 1.28 -22.27
N TYR A 207 15.42 2.34 -23.07
CA TYR A 207 14.48 2.68 -24.12
C TYR A 207 15.23 2.76 -25.45
N HIS A 208 14.77 2.08 -26.47
CA HIS A 208 15.39 2.22 -27.77
C HIS A 208 14.34 2.16 -28.89
N ARG A 209 14.45 3.09 -29.83
CA ARG A 209 13.66 3.12 -31.04
C ARG A 209 14.54 2.91 -32.26
N PHE A 210 14.37 1.76 -32.89
CA PHE A 210 15.09 1.42 -34.10
C PHE A 210 14.56 2.20 -35.32
N LYS A 211 15.42 2.35 -36.33
CA LYS A 211 15.06 3.04 -37.58
C LYS A 211 13.90 2.40 -38.34
N ASN A 212 13.72 1.08 -38.20
CA ASN A 212 12.61 0.32 -38.78
C ASN A 212 11.27 0.46 -38.02
N GLY A 213 11.22 1.33 -36.96
CA GLY A 213 10.02 1.61 -36.18
C GLY A 213 9.81 0.70 -34.97
N ILE A 214 10.61 -0.35 -34.78
CA ILE A 214 10.57 -1.17 -33.56
C ILE A 214 10.94 -0.31 -32.37
N GLN A 215 10.17 -0.43 -31.28
CA GLN A 215 10.43 0.23 -30.00
C GLN A 215 10.59 -0.84 -28.93
N LEU A 216 11.63 -0.71 -28.12
CA LEU A 216 11.89 -1.56 -26.97
C LEU A 216 11.98 -0.70 -25.71
N ASN A 217 11.39 -1.19 -24.64
CA ASN A 217 11.64 -0.73 -23.28
C ASN A 217 11.92 -1.95 -22.40
N PHE A 218 12.95 -1.89 -21.62
CA PHE A 218 13.33 -2.92 -20.68
C PHE A 218 13.71 -2.29 -19.34
N LEU A 219 13.02 -2.74 -18.27
CA LEU A 219 13.24 -2.32 -16.89
C LEU A 219 13.80 -3.48 -16.07
N VAL A 220 14.81 -3.16 -15.30
CA VAL A 220 15.29 -4.00 -14.19
C VAL A 220 15.21 -3.17 -12.92
N GLU A 221 14.52 -3.65 -11.90
CA GLU A 221 14.40 -3.00 -10.59
C GLU A 221 14.71 -3.98 -9.47
N GLY A 222 15.66 -3.61 -8.60
CA GLY A 222 15.89 -4.26 -7.32
C GLY A 222 15.27 -3.45 -6.19
N PHE A 223 14.62 -4.11 -5.23
CA PHE A 223 14.02 -3.45 -4.07
C PHE A 223 14.31 -4.19 -2.77
N TYR A 224 14.35 -3.43 -1.68
CA TYR A 224 14.48 -3.91 -0.33
C TYR A 224 13.63 -3.05 0.61
N THR A 225 12.74 -3.69 1.38
CA THR A 225 11.93 -3.04 2.42
C THR A 225 12.15 -3.77 3.75
N SER A 226 12.48 -3.00 4.77
CA SER A 226 12.53 -3.46 6.16
C SER A 226 11.34 -2.89 6.92
N LEU A 227 10.57 -3.77 7.54
CA LEU A 227 9.48 -3.43 8.45
C LEU A 227 9.94 -3.66 9.89
N SER A 228 9.55 -2.76 10.78
CA SER A 228 9.75 -2.89 12.22
C SER A 228 8.41 -2.78 12.92
N ASP A 229 8.27 -3.48 14.05
CA ASP A 229 7.07 -3.44 14.87
C ASP A 229 5.80 -3.83 14.07
N VAL A 230 5.91 -4.82 13.18
CA VAL A 230 4.85 -5.27 12.26
C VAL A 230 3.62 -5.71 13.07
N PHE A 231 2.44 -5.32 12.61
CA PHE A 231 1.22 -5.75 13.25
C PHE A 231 0.97 -7.24 13.02
N VAL A 232 0.85 -7.97 14.10
CA VAL A 232 0.48 -9.39 14.14
C VAL A 232 -0.81 -9.57 14.94
N LEU A 233 -1.53 -10.65 14.68
CA LEU A 233 -2.72 -11.04 15.43
C LEU A 233 -2.38 -12.26 16.29
N GLU A 234 -2.65 -12.15 17.58
CA GLU A 234 -2.45 -13.20 18.58
C GLU A 234 -3.78 -13.59 19.20
N ASP A 235 -4.02 -14.89 19.34
CA ASP A 235 -5.22 -15.39 19.99
C ASP A 235 -5.07 -15.23 21.51
N ILE A 236 -5.98 -14.48 22.13
CA ILE A 236 -5.95 -14.20 23.58
C ILE A 236 -7.05 -14.89 24.37
N GLY A 237 -7.86 -15.71 23.70
CA GLY A 237 -8.92 -16.51 24.32
C GLY A 237 -10.29 -16.32 23.69
N LYS A 238 -11.33 -16.62 24.47
CA LYS A 238 -12.72 -16.50 24.04
C LYS A 238 -13.50 -15.58 24.98
N ASP A 239 -14.50 -14.89 24.44
CA ASP A 239 -15.42 -14.10 25.23
C ASP A 239 -16.46 -15.00 25.96
N GLU A 240 -17.35 -14.36 26.73
CA GLU A 240 -18.42 -15.06 27.46
C GLU A 240 -19.42 -15.77 26.54
N GLN A 241 -19.47 -15.40 25.26
CA GLN A 241 -20.33 -15.99 24.24
C GLN A 241 -19.63 -17.12 23.45
N GLY A 242 -18.35 -17.35 23.71
CA GLY A 242 -17.54 -18.36 23.07
C GLY A 242 -16.87 -17.91 21.78
N ASN A 243 -16.96 -16.62 21.39
CA ASN A 243 -16.32 -16.06 20.24
C ASN A 243 -14.81 -15.93 20.49
N LEU A 244 -13.99 -16.22 19.47
CA LEU A 244 -12.55 -16.06 19.54
C LEU A 244 -12.17 -14.57 19.60
N ILE A 245 -11.29 -14.22 20.50
CA ILE A 245 -10.72 -12.86 20.60
C ILE A 245 -9.26 -12.88 20.16
N LYS A 246 -8.98 -12.10 19.13
CA LYS A 246 -7.61 -11.85 18.64
C LYS A 246 -7.17 -10.46 19.04
N GLU A 247 -5.94 -10.34 19.48
CA GLU A 247 -5.34 -9.06 19.81
C GLU A 247 -4.30 -8.66 18.76
N ARG A 248 -4.45 -7.45 18.22
CA ARG A 248 -3.46 -6.84 17.34
C ARG A 248 -2.36 -6.22 18.20
N ARG A 249 -1.13 -6.67 18.02
CA ARG A 249 0.06 -6.18 18.71
C ARG A 249 1.25 -6.04 17.76
N ASN A 250 2.34 -5.46 18.24
CA ASN A 250 3.57 -5.36 17.47
C ASN A 250 4.36 -6.68 17.55
N GLY A 251 4.72 -7.22 16.40
CA GLY A 251 5.65 -8.35 16.27
C GLY A 251 7.07 -7.90 15.97
N SER A 252 7.96 -8.85 15.66
CA SER A 252 9.40 -8.62 15.51
C SER A 252 9.81 -7.80 14.30
N GLY A 253 8.95 -7.69 13.30
CA GLY A 253 9.21 -7.05 12.03
C GLY A 253 9.43 -8.04 10.89
N ALA A 254 9.62 -7.50 9.67
CA ALA A 254 9.76 -8.29 8.46
C ALA A 254 10.73 -7.65 7.46
N LYS A 255 11.16 -8.43 6.47
CA LYS A 255 11.98 -7.98 5.34
C LYS A 255 11.38 -8.51 4.05
N VAL A 256 11.27 -7.63 3.07
CA VAL A 256 10.86 -7.96 1.71
C VAL A 256 11.93 -7.46 0.76
N MET A 257 12.44 -8.33 -0.10
CA MET A 257 13.43 -7.97 -1.11
C MET A 257 13.16 -8.72 -2.40
N GLY A 258 13.50 -8.13 -3.52
CA GLY A 258 13.27 -8.78 -4.79
C GLY A 258 13.88 -8.06 -5.98
N LEU A 259 13.63 -8.67 -7.14
CA LEU A 259 14.01 -8.20 -8.46
C LEU A 259 12.79 -8.25 -9.36
N THR A 260 12.46 -7.13 -10.00
CA THR A 260 11.44 -7.05 -11.03
C THR A 260 12.10 -6.85 -12.40
N LEU A 261 11.66 -7.62 -13.37
CA LEU A 261 12.04 -7.50 -14.78
C LEU A 261 10.78 -7.20 -15.57
N GLU A 262 10.80 -6.15 -16.37
CA GLU A 262 9.71 -5.81 -17.29
C GLU A 262 10.25 -5.56 -18.69
N GLY A 263 9.52 -6.05 -19.69
CA GLY A 263 9.80 -5.81 -21.09
C GLY A 263 8.55 -5.32 -21.81
N LYS A 264 8.69 -4.27 -22.61
CA LYS A 264 7.64 -3.76 -23.47
C LYS A 264 8.20 -3.54 -24.87
N SER A 265 7.52 -4.03 -25.88
CA SER A 265 7.96 -3.87 -27.25
C SER A 265 6.79 -3.56 -28.21
N VAL A 266 7.02 -2.64 -29.13
CA VAL A 266 6.22 -2.47 -30.34
C VAL A 266 7.05 -3.05 -31.48
N LEU A 267 6.75 -4.28 -31.85
CA LEU A 267 7.51 -5.04 -32.86
C LEU A 267 7.16 -4.64 -34.27
N THR A 268 5.88 -4.33 -34.49
CA THR A 268 5.35 -3.87 -35.76
C THR A 268 4.21 -2.88 -35.49
N SER A 269 3.69 -2.24 -36.54
CA SER A 269 2.51 -1.37 -36.42
C SER A 269 1.24 -2.09 -35.93
N TRP A 270 1.24 -3.41 -35.97
CA TRP A 270 0.09 -4.26 -35.60
C TRP A 270 0.32 -5.19 -34.40
N LEU A 271 1.56 -5.27 -33.86
CA LEU A 271 1.90 -6.15 -32.74
C LEU A 271 2.69 -5.41 -31.67
N SER A 272 2.13 -5.37 -30.46
CA SER A 272 2.84 -4.97 -29.23
C SER A 272 2.78 -6.07 -28.19
N LEU A 273 3.89 -6.23 -27.46
CA LEU A 273 4.06 -7.21 -26.39
C LEU A 273 4.50 -6.49 -25.12
N GLN A 274 3.99 -6.97 -23.98
CA GLN A 274 4.44 -6.56 -22.65
C GLN A 274 4.50 -7.79 -21.76
N ALA A 275 5.56 -7.95 -21.00
CA ALA A 275 5.69 -9.00 -19.99
C ALA A 275 6.49 -8.49 -18.79
N GLY A 276 6.16 -9.00 -17.62
CA GLY A 276 6.88 -8.71 -16.39
C GLY A 276 6.92 -9.92 -15.48
N ALA A 277 8.01 -10.02 -14.73
CA ALA A 277 8.20 -11.04 -13.69
C ALA A 277 8.87 -10.42 -12.48
N THR A 278 8.38 -10.78 -11.28
CA THR A 278 8.96 -10.40 -10.01
C THR A 278 9.39 -11.65 -9.26
N PHE A 279 10.61 -11.64 -8.79
CA PHE A 279 11.21 -12.64 -7.90
C PHE A 279 11.44 -11.97 -6.56
N GLN A 280 10.80 -12.47 -5.51
CA GLN A 280 10.90 -11.84 -4.20
C GLN A 280 11.06 -12.85 -3.07
N ARG A 281 11.53 -12.34 -1.94
CA ARG A 281 11.62 -13.08 -0.69
C ARG A 281 11.06 -12.22 0.43
N SER A 282 9.99 -12.70 1.10
CA SER A 282 9.30 -12.04 2.20
C SER A 282 9.43 -12.90 3.45
N ARG A 283 10.05 -12.34 4.52
CA ARG A 283 10.33 -13.08 5.75
C ARG A 283 10.14 -12.20 6.98
N TYR A 284 9.53 -12.76 8.00
CA TYR A 284 9.62 -12.22 9.35
C TYR A 284 11.06 -12.29 9.86
N LYS A 285 11.44 -11.36 10.76
CA LYS A 285 12.77 -11.36 11.40
C LYS A 285 12.91 -12.54 12.37
N GLU A 286 11.83 -12.85 13.07
CA GLU A 286 11.68 -14.01 13.95
C GLU A 286 10.50 -14.85 13.44
N ALA A 287 10.49 -16.13 13.80
CA ALA A 287 9.40 -17.01 13.39
C ALA A 287 8.11 -16.61 14.14
N GLU A 288 7.04 -16.39 13.39
CA GLU A 288 5.74 -16.02 13.94
C GLU A 288 4.87 -17.27 14.13
N LYS A 289 4.21 -17.34 15.27
CA LYS A 289 3.25 -18.40 15.58
C LYS A 289 1.94 -18.11 14.84
N TRP A 290 1.43 -19.08 14.09
CA TRP A 290 0.24 -18.93 13.25
C TRP A 290 -0.87 -19.96 13.55
N SER A 291 -0.65 -20.85 14.51
CA SER A 291 -1.58 -21.86 14.99
C SER A 291 -1.48 -22.00 16.48
N ASP A 292 -2.58 -22.33 17.15
CA ASP A 292 -2.63 -22.64 18.58
C ASP A 292 -2.17 -24.08 18.88
N ASP A 293 -2.05 -24.94 17.86
CA ASP A 293 -1.52 -26.29 18.01
C ASP A 293 0.00 -26.21 18.26
N GLU A 294 0.44 -26.67 19.42
CA GLU A 294 1.86 -26.68 19.83
C GLU A 294 2.74 -27.53 18.90
N ASN A 295 2.16 -28.47 18.15
CA ASN A 295 2.90 -29.31 17.20
C ASN A 295 3.15 -28.61 15.86
N VAL A 296 2.52 -27.45 15.61
CA VAL A 296 2.71 -26.67 14.40
C VAL A 296 3.86 -25.69 14.58
N PRO A 297 4.96 -25.81 13.79
CA PRO A 297 6.11 -24.95 13.95
C PRO A 297 5.76 -23.51 13.55
N ALA A 298 6.34 -22.55 14.26
CA ALA A 298 6.33 -21.16 13.85
C ALA A 298 7.05 -20.97 12.51
N GLU A 299 6.62 -20.02 11.70
CA GLU A 299 7.07 -19.82 10.32
C GLU A 299 7.69 -18.43 10.14
N THR A 300 8.80 -18.36 9.43
CA THR A 300 9.44 -17.08 9.05
C THR A 300 8.94 -16.56 7.71
N LYS A 301 8.39 -17.42 6.85
CA LYS A 301 7.85 -17.00 5.56
C LYS A 301 6.51 -16.30 5.75
N MET A 302 6.35 -15.11 5.15
CA MET A 302 5.08 -14.40 5.19
C MET A 302 4.01 -15.18 4.39
N PHE A 303 2.82 -15.31 4.98
CA PHE A 303 1.69 -15.97 4.34
C PHE A 303 1.11 -15.14 3.20
N ARG A 304 0.45 -15.81 2.27
CA ARG A 304 -0.22 -15.21 1.10
C ARG A 304 0.70 -14.32 0.26
N THR A 305 2.00 -14.63 0.28
CA THR A 305 3.03 -13.87 -0.42
C THR A 305 3.82 -14.82 -1.31
N PRO A 306 3.55 -14.84 -2.64
CA PRO A 306 4.28 -15.69 -3.57
C PRO A 306 5.72 -15.20 -3.75
N ASP A 307 6.67 -16.12 -3.90
CA ASP A 307 8.07 -15.77 -4.17
C ASP A 307 8.29 -15.38 -5.65
N ILE A 308 7.39 -15.82 -6.56
CA ILE A 308 7.45 -15.53 -7.99
C ILE A 308 6.05 -15.21 -8.49
N TYR A 309 5.92 -14.12 -9.24
CA TYR A 309 4.70 -13.79 -9.97
C TYR A 309 5.01 -12.97 -11.21
N GLY A 310 4.09 -12.93 -12.15
CA GLY A 310 4.29 -12.19 -13.38
C GLY A 310 3.05 -12.08 -14.24
N TYR A 311 3.20 -11.39 -15.34
CA TYR A 311 2.12 -11.18 -16.31
C TYR A 311 2.67 -11.08 -17.72
N PHE A 312 1.80 -11.28 -18.70
CA PHE A 312 2.06 -10.90 -20.07
C PHE A 312 0.80 -10.33 -20.74
N THR A 313 1.00 -9.51 -21.75
CA THR A 313 -0.06 -9.01 -22.63
C THR A 313 0.48 -8.93 -24.05
N ALA A 314 -0.26 -9.49 -24.99
CA ALA A 314 -0.03 -9.34 -26.42
C ALA A 314 -1.22 -8.60 -27.03
N THR A 315 -0.97 -7.52 -27.78
CA THR A 315 -2.00 -6.75 -28.46
C THR A 315 -1.73 -6.75 -29.95
N LEU A 316 -2.77 -7.15 -30.71
CA LEU A 316 -2.78 -7.28 -32.15
C LEU A 316 -3.75 -6.24 -32.73
N THR A 317 -3.27 -5.39 -33.64
CA THR A 317 -4.09 -4.41 -34.39
C THR A 317 -3.76 -4.51 -35.88
N PRO A 318 -4.15 -5.62 -36.53
CA PRO A 318 -3.74 -5.93 -37.89
C PRO A 318 -4.33 -4.93 -38.92
N PHE A 319 -5.44 -4.28 -38.61
CA PHE A 319 -6.05 -3.23 -39.38
C PHE A 319 -6.85 -2.23 -38.54
N LYS A 320 -7.11 -1.04 -39.02
CA LYS A 320 -7.61 0.15 -38.28
C LYS A 320 -8.89 -0.06 -37.44
N ARG A 321 -9.67 -1.11 -37.69
CA ARG A 321 -10.97 -1.32 -37.05
C ARG A 321 -11.00 -2.59 -36.17
N PHE A 322 -9.87 -3.25 -36.01
CA PHE A 322 -9.80 -4.49 -35.22
C PHE A 322 -8.62 -4.47 -34.28
N THR A 323 -8.90 -4.69 -33.01
CA THR A 323 -7.89 -4.89 -31.97
C THR A 323 -8.27 -6.12 -31.17
N ALA A 324 -7.31 -7.01 -30.96
CA ALA A 324 -7.43 -8.16 -30.07
C ALA A 324 -6.30 -8.11 -29.05
N SER A 325 -6.60 -8.46 -27.80
CA SER A 325 -5.60 -8.56 -26.74
C SER A 325 -5.72 -9.91 -26.03
N LEU A 326 -4.57 -10.52 -25.78
CA LEU A 326 -4.42 -11.70 -24.94
C LEU A 326 -3.58 -11.32 -23.75
N SER A 327 -4.10 -11.53 -22.54
CA SER A 327 -3.39 -11.29 -21.29
C SER A 327 -3.40 -12.54 -20.43
N GLY A 328 -2.33 -12.73 -19.67
CA GLY A 328 -2.23 -13.79 -18.68
C GLY A 328 -1.45 -13.32 -17.45
N THR A 329 -1.78 -13.88 -16.30
CA THR A 329 -1.07 -13.68 -15.04
C THR A 329 -0.59 -15.02 -14.51
N TYR A 330 0.55 -15.00 -13.85
CA TYR A 330 1.11 -16.15 -13.14
C TYR A 330 1.37 -15.76 -11.69
N THR A 331 0.88 -16.56 -10.77
CA THR A 331 1.17 -16.46 -9.34
C THR A 331 1.76 -17.78 -8.89
N GLY A 332 2.98 -17.73 -8.37
CA GLY A 332 3.68 -18.90 -7.84
C GLY A 332 3.06 -19.41 -6.54
N SER A 333 3.58 -20.52 -6.05
CA SER A 333 3.14 -21.09 -4.77
C SER A 333 3.42 -20.13 -3.60
N MET A 334 2.51 -20.14 -2.63
CA MET A 334 2.62 -19.35 -1.40
C MET A 334 2.09 -20.16 -0.22
N LEU A 335 2.56 -19.87 0.99
CA LEU A 335 1.99 -20.43 2.21
C LEU A 335 0.65 -19.79 2.50
N VAL A 336 -0.31 -20.60 2.91
CA VAL A 336 -1.61 -20.16 3.41
C VAL A 336 -1.90 -20.87 4.73
N GLN A 337 -2.59 -20.18 5.62
CA GLN A 337 -3.12 -20.81 6.83
C GLN A 337 -4.28 -21.72 6.44
N HIS A 338 -4.39 -22.85 7.12
CA HIS A 338 -5.53 -23.73 6.99
C HIS A 338 -6.01 -24.14 8.39
N LEU A 339 -7.25 -24.63 8.47
CA LEU A 339 -7.86 -25.04 9.73
C LEU A 339 -7.30 -26.39 10.21
N ALA A 340 -7.17 -26.52 11.52
CA ALA A 340 -6.90 -27.79 12.14
C ALA A 340 -7.95 -28.86 11.77
N GLY A 341 -7.51 -30.08 11.55
CA GLY A 341 -8.38 -31.20 11.16
C GLY A 341 -8.52 -31.45 9.66
N TYR A 342 -8.05 -30.56 8.80
CA TYR A 342 -7.93 -30.78 7.36
C TYR A 342 -6.51 -31.23 6.99
N ILE A 343 -6.38 -31.93 5.88
CA ILE A 343 -5.06 -32.29 5.34
C ILE A 343 -4.33 -30.97 5.03
N PRO A 344 -3.14 -30.76 5.60
CA PRO A 344 -2.39 -29.53 5.35
C PRO A 344 -2.05 -29.37 3.88
N LEU A 345 -2.39 -28.24 3.29
CA LEU A 345 -1.81 -27.77 2.05
C LEU A 345 -0.69 -26.83 2.42
N ASP A 346 0.54 -27.29 2.38
CA ASP A 346 1.71 -26.46 2.73
C ASP A 346 1.90 -25.31 1.76
N LYS A 347 1.33 -25.43 0.55
CA LYS A 347 1.40 -24.43 -0.53
C LYS A 347 0.11 -24.39 -1.33
N ALA A 348 -0.28 -23.20 -1.71
CA ALA A 348 -1.37 -22.97 -2.66
C ALA A 348 -0.83 -22.45 -4.00
#